data_30288ab2be1d01fe81307ee4da6842c2
#
_entry.id   30288ab2be1d01fe81307ee4da6842c2
#
_cell.length_a   1.000
_cell.length_b   1.000
_cell.length_c   1.000
_cell.angle_alpha   90.00
_cell.angle_beta   90.00
_cell.angle_gamma   90.00
#
_symmetry.space_group_name_H-M   'P 1'
#
loop_
_entity.id
_entity.type
_entity.pdbx_description
1 polymer ?
#
loop_
_entity_poly.entity_id
_entity_poly.type
_entity_poly.pdbx_seq_one_letter_code
_entity_poly.pdbx_strand_id
1 'polypeptide(L)'
;MLGLIGVARRLREKGLMGIGRRNADYVLMYNPRKFYPRVDDKLITKNLALAAGLPVPELYAVVREEHEIAELHQKIAHREQFVVKPAHGSGGDGILVITGRRGGKYRRSNGSFLDRDEFDHHLSNMLSGLFSLGGQPDHVLVEYCVQFDPIFDNVSYKGVPDIRIIAPGRVYRVDSD
;
A
#
# COMPACT_ATOMS: atom_id res chain seq x y z
N MET A 1 -24.62 -31.64 -3.68
CA MET A 1 -24.21 -31.00 -2.41
C MET A 1 -23.15 -31.77 -1.62
N LEU A 2 -23.10 -33.09 -1.67
CA LEU A 2 -22.06 -33.93 -1.00
C LEU A 2 -20.62 -33.68 -1.49
N GLY A 3 -20.41 -33.20 -2.72
CA GLY A 3 -19.07 -32.98 -3.29
C GLY A 3 -18.27 -31.84 -2.64
N LEU A 4 -18.90 -30.72 -2.29
CA LEU A 4 -18.21 -29.55 -1.71
C LEU A 4 -17.72 -29.82 -0.27
N ILE A 5 -18.50 -30.52 0.53
CA ILE A 5 -18.12 -30.91 1.90
C ILE A 5 -16.92 -31.88 1.86
N GLY A 6 -16.93 -32.84 0.92
CA GLY A 6 -15.82 -33.77 0.74
C GLY A 6 -14.53 -33.11 0.27
N VAL A 7 -14.62 -32.08 -0.57
CA VAL A 7 -13.47 -31.25 -1.01
C VAL A 7 -12.91 -30.45 0.17
N ALA A 8 -13.76 -29.74 0.91
CA ALA A 8 -13.35 -28.95 2.06
C ALA A 8 -12.66 -29.83 3.14
N ARG A 9 -13.16 -31.04 3.39
CA ARG A 9 -12.53 -31.98 4.31
C ARG A 9 -11.14 -32.40 3.84
N ARG A 10 -10.99 -32.83 2.58
CA ARG A 10 -9.68 -33.22 2.01
C ARG A 10 -8.66 -32.07 2.01
N LEU A 11 -9.12 -30.83 1.78
CA LEU A 11 -8.25 -29.67 1.85
C LEU A 11 -7.75 -29.42 3.29
N ARG A 12 -8.63 -29.59 4.29
CA ARG A 12 -8.24 -29.51 5.70
C ARG A 12 -7.25 -30.60 6.10
N GLU A 13 -7.46 -31.84 5.65
CA GLU A 13 -6.54 -32.95 5.91
C GLU A 13 -5.16 -32.72 5.32
N LYS A 14 -5.06 -31.93 4.22
CA LYS A 14 -3.81 -31.46 3.61
C LYS A 14 -3.23 -30.19 4.27
N GLY A 15 -3.80 -29.75 5.40
CA GLY A 15 -3.31 -28.57 6.12
C GLY A 15 -3.84 -27.23 5.60
N LEU A 16 -4.75 -27.22 4.61
CA LEU A 16 -5.33 -25.96 4.12
C LEU A 16 -6.29 -25.38 5.16
N MET A 17 -6.06 -24.15 5.52
CA MET A 17 -6.84 -23.42 6.51
C MET A 17 -7.88 -22.53 5.85
N GLY A 18 -9.15 -22.66 6.25
CA GLY A 18 -10.19 -21.74 5.84
C GLY A 18 -10.01 -20.34 6.44
N ILE A 19 -10.54 -19.33 5.77
CA ILE A 19 -10.39 -17.92 6.17
C ILE A 19 -10.88 -17.64 7.61
N GLY A 20 -11.99 -18.24 8.02
CA GLY A 20 -12.53 -18.06 9.37
C GLY A 20 -11.57 -18.59 10.45
N ARG A 21 -11.00 -19.78 10.24
CA ARG A 21 -10.02 -20.36 11.15
C ARG A 21 -8.71 -19.57 11.15
N ARG A 22 -8.22 -19.16 9.98
CA ARG A 22 -7.05 -18.27 9.88
C ARG A 22 -7.26 -16.99 10.70
N ASN A 23 -8.44 -16.38 10.58
CA ASN A 23 -8.74 -15.15 11.30
C ASN A 23 -8.84 -15.36 12.80
N ALA A 24 -9.51 -16.43 13.26
CA ALA A 24 -9.70 -16.70 14.68
C ALA A 24 -8.40 -17.17 15.37
N ASP A 25 -7.76 -18.21 14.81
CA ASP A 25 -6.66 -18.91 15.48
C ASP A 25 -5.30 -18.20 15.29
N TYR A 26 -5.18 -17.31 14.29
CA TYR A 26 -3.92 -16.64 13.99
C TYR A 26 -4.04 -15.11 14.00
N VAL A 27 -4.91 -14.54 13.18
CA VAL A 27 -4.93 -13.08 13.04
C VAL A 27 -5.36 -12.41 14.34
N LEU A 28 -6.49 -12.80 14.93
CA LEU A 28 -7.00 -12.19 16.15
C LEU A 28 -6.17 -12.57 17.40
N MET A 29 -5.60 -13.77 17.41
CA MET A 29 -4.80 -14.23 18.54
C MET A 29 -3.47 -13.50 18.65
N TYR A 30 -2.78 -13.30 17.51
CA TYR A 30 -1.43 -12.72 17.49
C TYR A 30 -1.40 -11.22 17.18
N ASN A 31 -2.52 -10.65 16.72
CA ASN A 31 -2.61 -9.23 16.36
C ASN A 31 -3.76 -8.55 17.13
N PRO A 32 -3.53 -8.09 18.35
CA PRO A 32 -4.53 -7.35 19.11
C PRO A 32 -5.02 -6.12 18.34
N ARG A 33 -6.33 -5.91 18.26
CA ARG A 33 -6.97 -4.83 17.49
C ARG A 33 -6.43 -3.42 17.80
N LYS A 34 -5.99 -3.19 19.02
CA LYS A 34 -5.40 -1.91 19.44
C LYS A 34 -4.15 -1.52 18.63
N PHE A 35 -3.52 -2.48 17.94
CA PHE A 35 -2.35 -2.23 17.10
C PHE A 35 -2.68 -2.09 15.60
N TYR A 36 -3.93 -2.33 15.18
CA TYR A 36 -4.32 -2.22 13.77
C TYR A 36 -4.02 -0.85 13.15
N PRO A 37 -4.26 0.29 13.82
CA PRO A 37 -3.90 1.60 13.25
C PRO A 37 -2.43 1.73 12.87
N ARG A 38 -1.52 0.95 13.49
CA ARG A 38 -0.08 0.96 13.17
C ARG A 38 0.24 0.36 11.81
N VAL A 39 -0.65 -0.46 11.25
CA VAL A 39 -0.46 -1.16 9.96
C VAL A 39 -1.52 -0.80 8.94
N ASP A 40 -2.67 -0.30 9.36
CA ASP A 40 -3.74 0.13 8.46
C ASP A 40 -3.44 1.51 7.86
N ASP A 41 -2.75 2.39 8.61
CA ASP A 41 -2.28 3.69 8.13
C ASP A 41 -0.80 3.59 7.68
N LYS A 42 -0.57 3.76 6.38
CA LYS A 42 0.78 3.68 5.79
C LYS A 42 1.71 4.79 6.27
N LEU A 43 1.16 5.96 6.65
CA LEU A 43 1.96 7.06 7.19
C LEU A 43 2.45 6.74 8.61
N ILE A 44 1.58 6.18 9.45
CA ILE A 44 1.96 5.72 10.79
C ILE A 44 2.99 4.59 10.69
N THR A 45 2.75 3.59 9.84
CA THR A 45 3.71 2.49 9.60
C THR A 45 5.08 3.02 9.16
N LYS A 46 5.10 3.96 8.22
CA LYS A 46 6.33 4.58 7.73
C LYS A 46 7.11 5.31 8.84
N ASN A 47 6.42 6.09 9.67
CA ASN A 47 7.03 6.80 10.78
C ASN A 47 7.61 5.84 11.84
N LEU A 48 6.90 4.75 12.15
CA LEU A 48 7.39 3.72 13.05
C LEU A 48 8.63 3.01 12.49
N ALA A 49 8.63 2.70 11.20
CA ALA A 49 9.78 2.10 10.53
C ALA A 49 11.01 3.02 10.56
N LEU A 50 10.82 4.31 10.25
CA LEU A 50 11.88 5.32 10.32
C LEU A 50 12.46 5.45 11.74
N ALA A 51 11.59 5.50 12.76
CA ALA A 51 12.00 5.56 14.16
C ALA A 51 12.79 4.31 14.59
N ALA A 52 12.52 3.16 13.97
CA ALA A 52 13.26 1.92 14.18
C ALA A 52 14.52 1.77 13.30
N GLY A 53 14.90 2.80 12.53
CA GLY A 53 16.04 2.76 11.62
C GLY A 53 15.85 1.85 10.39
N LEU A 54 14.61 1.45 10.08
CA LEU A 54 14.32 0.63 8.92
C LEU A 54 14.22 1.49 7.65
N PRO A 55 14.78 1.05 6.52
CA PRO A 55 14.67 1.77 5.27
C PRO A 55 13.23 1.73 4.75
N VAL A 56 12.73 2.89 4.35
CA VAL A 56 11.42 3.06 3.69
C VAL A 56 11.58 4.01 2.50
N PRO A 57 10.71 3.93 1.49
CA PRO A 57 10.73 4.88 0.38
C PRO A 57 10.62 6.32 0.90
N GLU A 58 11.42 7.24 0.34
CA GLU A 58 11.39 8.66 0.70
C GLU A 58 9.98 9.23 0.48
N LEU A 59 9.46 9.93 1.50
CA LEU A 59 8.18 10.60 1.43
C LEU A 59 8.39 12.02 0.90
N TYR A 60 7.82 12.34 -0.26
CA TYR A 60 7.95 13.64 -0.89
C TYR A 60 6.90 14.63 -0.38
N ALA A 61 5.67 14.17 -0.19
CA ALA A 61 4.58 14.98 0.32
C ALA A 61 3.48 14.11 0.94
N VAL A 62 2.71 14.75 1.83
CA VAL A 62 1.41 14.27 2.29
C VAL A 62 0.40 15.36 1.97
N VAL A 63 -0.72 14.99 1.36
CA VAL A 63 -1.87 15.86 1.12
C VAL A 63 -3.00 15.38 2.03
N ARG A 64 -3.52 16.28 2.85
CA ARG A 64 -4.60 15.98 3.81
C ARG A 64 -5.91 16.62 3.43
N GLU A 65 -5.83 17.76 2.75
CA GLU A 65 -6.99 18.55 2.38
C GLU A 65 -6.90 18.99 0.92
N GLU A 66 -8.05 19.24 0.31
CA GLU A 66 -8.19 19.57 -1.11
C GLU A 66 -7.34 20.76 -1.54
N HIS A 67 -7.25 21.79 -0.71
CA HIS A 67 -6.49 23.01 -1.02
C HIS A 67 -4.97 22.76 -1.10
N GLU A 68 -4.45 21.71 -0.48
CA GLU A 68 -3.03 21.35 -0.52
C GLU A 68 -2.59 20.76 -1.87
N ILE A 69 -3.55 20.35 -2.74
CA ILE A 69 -3.25 19.79 -4.07
C ILE A 69 -2.46 20.81 -4.91
N ALA A 70 -2.83 22.08 -4.84
CA ALA A 70 -2.14 23.13 -5.58
C ALA A 70 -0.65 23.26 -5.18
N GLU A 71 -0.35 23.11 -3.90
CA GLU A 71 1.03 23.13 -3.39
C GLU A 71 1.81 21.86 -3.76
N LEU A 72 1.11 20.71 -3.84
CA LEU A 72 1.73 19.45 -4.20
C LEU A 72 2.46 19.56 -5.54
N HIS A 73 1.85 20.19 -6.55
CA HIS A 73 2.47 20.34 -7.86
C HIS A 73 3.84 21.04 -7.80
N GLN A 74 4.00 22.01 -6.88
CA GLN A 74 5.28 22.69 -6.68
C GLN A 74 6.30 21.75 -6.03
N LYS A 75 5.87 21.00 -5.00
CA LYS A 75 6.72 20.05 -4.26
C LYS A 75 7.26 18.94 -5.16
N ILE A 76 6.46 18.48 -6.13
CA ILE A 76 6.84 17.40 -7.06
C ILE A 76 7.30 17.89 -8.44
N ALA A 77 7.41 19.20 -8.66
CA ALA A 77 7.73 19.78 -9.99
C ALA A 77 9.02 19.20 -10.60
N HIS A 78 10.02 18.95 -9.76
CA HIS A 78 11.33 18.40 -10.13
C HIS A 78 11.42 16.88 -10.12
N ARG A 79 10.30 16.18 -9.79
CA ARG A 79 10.26 14.73 -9.72
C ARG A 79 9.68 14.16 -11.02
N GLU A 80 10.48 13.40 -11.75
CA GLU A 80 10.03 12.71 -12.96
C GLU A 80 9.23 11.46 -12.64
N GLN A 81 9.64 10.74 -11.59
CA GLN A 81 9.04 9.48 -11.18
C GLN A 81 8.64 9.53 -9.70
N PHE A 82 7.43 9.09 -9.41
CA PHE A 82 6.92 9.01 -8.05
C PHE A 82 5.69 8.10 -7.98
N VAL A 83 5.32 7.70 -6.78
CA VAL A 83 4.10 6.94 -6.52
C VAL A 83 3.16 7.77 -5.67
N VAL A 84 1.89 7.76 -6.03
CA VAL A 84 0.80 8.36 -5.25
C VAL A 84 -0.08 7.25 -4.72
N LYS A 85 -0.41 7.27 -3.44
CA LYS A 85 -1.22 6.23 -2.81
C LYS A 85 -2.04 6.75 -1.63
N PRO A 86 -3.23 6.18 -1.36
CA PRO A 86 -4.01 6.50 -0.17
C PRO A 86 -3.35 5.92 1.09
N ALA A 87 -3.44 6.62 2.22
CA ALA A 87 -2.87 6.16 3.49
C ALA A 87 -3.55 4.88 3.99
N HIS A 88 -4.89 4.78 3.88
CA HIS A 88 -5.70 3.67 4.36
C HIS A 88 -6.20 2.72 3.25
N GLY A 89 -5.73 2.88 2.01
CA GLY A 89 -6.09 2.00 0.90
C GLY A 89 -5.51 0.59 1.03
N SER A 90 -6.18 -0.39 0.44
CA SER A 90 -5.75 -1.78 0.39
C SER A 90 -5.80 -2.35 -1.03
N GLY A 91 -5.14 -3.49 -1.25
CA GLY A 91 -5.21 -4.21 -2.53
C GLY A 91 -4.58 -3.51 -3.73
N GLY A 92 -3.94 -2.36 -3.53
CA GLY A 92 -3.39 -1.55 -4.63
C GLY A 92 -4.39 -0.55 -5.23
N ASP A 93 -5.63 -0.51 -4.73
CA ASP A 93 -6.65 0.41 -5.21
C ASP A 93 -6.23 1.86 -4.98
N GLY A 94 -6.49 2.70 -5.99
CA GLY A 94 -6.13 4.12 -5.97
C GLY A 94 -4.66 4.43 -6.23
N ILE A 95 -3.76 3.46 -6.28
CA ILE A 95 -2.34 3.72 -6.51
C ILE A 95 -2.09 4.24 -7.93
N LEU A 96 -1.37 5.37 -8.04
CA LEU A 96 -0.81 5.87 -9.29
C LEU A 96 0.71 5.75 -9.27
N VAL A 97 1.26 5.03 -10.23
CA VAL A 97 2.70 4.98 -10.48
C VAL A 97 3.01 5.86 -11.67
N ILE A 98 3.70 6.98 -11.41
CA ILE A 98 4.14 7.93 -12.41
C ILE A 98 5.59 7.59 -12.79
N THR A 99 5.81 7.31 -14.07
CA THR A 99 7.10 6.86 -14.61
C THR A 99 7.80 7.92 -15.45
N GLY A 100 7.25 9.13 -15.52
CA GLY A 100 7.83 10.25 -16.26
C GLY A 100 6.80 11.33 -16.59
N ARG A 101 7.26 12.32 -17.33
CA ARG A 101 6.44 13.45 -17.78
C ARG A 101 6.64 13.69 -19.27
N ARG A 102 5.62 14.18 -19.95
CA ARG A 102 5.72 14.61 -21.36
C ARG A 102 4.67 15.68 -21.64
N GLY A 103 5.11 16.85 -22.12
CA GLY A 103 4.19 17.92 -22.48
C GLY A 103 3.26 18.37 -21.35
N GLY A 104 3.79 18.47 -20.11
CA GLY A 104 3.00 18.83 -18.93
C GLY A 104 2.09 17.73 -18.37
N LYS A 105 2.04 16.55 -19.01
CA LYS A 105 1.25 15.40 -18.58
C LYS A 105 2.09 14.38 -17.81
N TYR A 106 1.45 13.67 -16.88
CA TYR A 106 2.03 12.57 -16.10
C TYR A 106 1.90 11.25 -16.86
N ARG A 107 3.00 10.55 -17.08
CA ARG A 107 3.01 9.22 -17.71
C ARG A 107 2.82 8.16 -16.64
N ARG A 108 1.80 7.33 -16.80
CA ARG A 108 1.54 6.17 -15.92
C ARG A 108 2.39 4.96 -16.30
N SER A 109 2.53 3.99 -15.38
CA SER A 109 3.26 2.73 -15.62
C SER A 109 2.68 1.88 -16.75
N ASN A 110 1.38 2.01 -17.05
CA ASN A 110 0.75 1.35 -18.20
C ASN A 110 0.97 2.06 -19.53
N GLY A 111 1.72 3.17 -19.55
CA GLY A 111 2.03 3.98 -20.73
C GLY A 111 1.00 5.08 -21.07
N SER A 112 -0.15 5.10 -20.42
CA SER A 112 -1.14 6.18 -20.60
C SER A 112 -0.65 7.49 -19.95
N PHE A 113 -1.28 8.60 -20.33
CA PHE A 113 -0.98 9.91 -19.78
C PHE A 113 -2.19 10.46 -19.04
N LEU A 114 -1.94 11.15 -17.94
CA LEU A 114 -2.89 11.98 -17.23
C LEU A 114 -2.51 13.44 -17.42
N ASP A 115 -3.47 14.29 -17.70
CA ASP A 115 -3.26 15.72 -17.57
C ASP A 115 -3.38 16.15 -16.10
N ARG A 116 -3.23 17.45 -15.86
CA ARG A 116 -3.26 17.99 -14.51
C ARG A 116 -4.62 17.80 -13.85
N ASP A 117 -5.69 18.09 -14.57
CA ASP A 117 -7.05 18.03 -14.02
C ASP A 117 -7.45 16.58 -13.69
N GLU A 118 -7.10 15.62 -14.53
CA GLU A 118 -7.29 14.19 -14.27
C GLU A 118 -6.49 13.71 -13.07
N PHE A 119 -5.26 14.21 -12.90
CA PHE A 119 -4.41 13.90 -11.75
C PHE A 119 -5.02 14.48 -10.47
N ASP A 120 -5.41 15.76 -10.46
CA ASP A 120 -6.02 16.43 -9.32
C ASP A 120 -7.34 15.76 -8.92
N HIS A 121 -8.19 15.42 -9.90
CA HIS A 121 -9.42 14.68 -9.65
C HIS A 121 -9.16 13.31 -9.00
N HIS A 122 -8.10 12.61 -9.40
CA HIS A 122 -7.73 11.35 -8.76
C HIS A 122 -7.29 11.54 -7.29
N LEU A 123 -6.56 12.63 -6.98
CA LEU A 123 -6.19 12.99 -5.61
C LEU A 123 -7.43 13.31 -4.76
N SER A 124 -8.37 14.08 -5.32
CA SER A 124 -9.66 14.40 -4.67
C SER A 124 -10.45 13.13 -4.34
N ASN A 125 -10.48 12.17 -5.25
CA ASN A 125 -11.10 10.86 -5.01
C ASN A 125 -10.40 10.07 -3.89
N MET A 126 -9.07 10.17 -3.75
CA MET A 126 -8.37 9.59 -2.61
C MET A 126 -8.77 10.28 -1.31
N LEU A 127 -8.73 11.61 -1.28
CA LEU A 127 -9.08 12.41 -0.08
C LEU A 127 -10.51 12.15 0.38
N SER A 128 -11.46 11.96 -0.56
CA SER A 128 -12.85 11.62 -0.25
C SER A 128 -13.03 10.23 0.36
N GLY A 129 -11.98 9.38 0.34
CA GLY A 129 -12.03 8.02 0.85
C GLY A 129 -12.53 6.97 -0.13
N LEU A 130 -12.64 7.30 -1.42
CA LEU A 130 -13.11 6.35 -2.46
C LEU A 130 -12.31 5.04 -2.48
N PHE A 131 -11.02 5.09 -2.14
CA PHE A 131 -10.11 3.93 -2.13
C PHE A 131 -9.78 3.43 -0.73
N SER A 132 -10.38 4.01 0.30
CA SER A 132 -10.09 3.69 1.70
C SER A 132 -10.99 2.59 2.23
N LEU A 133 -10.45 1.78 3.13
CA LEU A 133 -11.24 0.80 3.85
C LEU A 133 -12.35 1.48 4.66
N GLY A 134 -13.60 1.15 4.32
CA GLY A 134 -14.76 1.73 4.98
C GLY A 134 -15.22 3.09 4.44
N GLY A 135 -14.62 3.60 3.35
CA GLY A 135 -15.06 4.84 2.69
C GLY A 135 -14.90 6.10 3.55
N GLN A 136 -13.97 6.09 4.50
CA GLN A 136 -13.66 7.25 5.34
C GLN A 136 -12.68 8.18 4.63
N PRO A 137 -12.76 9.51 4.85
CA PRO A 137 -11.77 10.46 4.34
C PRO A 137 -10.35 9.99 4.62
N ASP A 138 -9.46 10.22 3.67
CA ASP A 138 -8.09 9.70 3.72
C ASP A 138 -7.06 10.80 3.44
N HIS A 139 -5.81 10.42 3.51
CA HIS A 139 -4.68 11.26 3.12
C HIS A 139 -3.99 10.66 1.90
N VAL A 140 -3.40 11.52 1.08
CA VAL A 140 -2.60 11.11 -0.07
C VAL A 140 -1.12 11.17 0.30
N LEU A 141 -0.42 10.07 0.07
CA LEU A 141 1.03 10.00 0.20
C LEU A 141 1.66 10.04 -1.19
N VAL A 142 2.66 10.90 -1.35
CA VAL A 142 3.50 10.94 -2.56
C VAL A 142 4.91 10.58 -2.16
N GLU A 143 5.46 9.53 -2.77
CA GLU A 143 6.74 8.99 -2.36
C GLU A 143 7.59 8.51 -3.53
N TYR A 144 8.85 8.22 -3.22
CA TYR A 144 9.82 7.67 -4.15
C TYR A 144 9.27 6.42 -4.86
N CYS A 145 9.42 6.39 -6.18
CA CYS A 145 9.11 5.21 -6.98
C CYS A 145 10.27 4.22 -6.88
N VAL A 146 10.09 3.18 -6.06
CA VAL A 146 11.11 2.15 -5.82
C VAL A 146 11.49 1.49 -7.14
N GLN A 147 12.81 1.48 -7.41
CA GLN A 147 13.39 0.71 -8.50
C GLN A 147 13.81 -0.64 -7.95
N PHE A 148 13.31 -1.71 -8.53
CA PHE A 148 13.68 -3.07 -8.12
C PHE A 148 14.85 -3.59 -8.96
N ASP A 149 15.59 -4.53 -8.39
CA ASP A 149 16.73 -5.15 -9.05
C ASP A 149 16.27 -5.97 -10.26
N PRO A 150 16.93 -5.86 -11.43
CA PRO A 150 16.61 -6.62 -12.63
C PRO A 150 16.57 -8.15 -12.45
N ILE A 151 17.16 -8.69 -11.39
CA ILE A 151 17.06 -10.11 -11.06
C ILE A 151 15.62 -10.60 -10.93
N PHE A 152 14.70 -9.69 -10.59
CA PHE A 152 13.27 -9.98 -10.45
C PHE A 152 12.49 -9.97 -11.76
N ASP A 153 13.07 -9.52 -12.88
CA ASP A 153 12.37 -9.41 -14.18
C ASP A 153 11.82 -10.76 -14.67
N ASN A 154 12.49 -11.85 -14.28
CA ASN A 154 12.08 -13.21 -14.67
C ASN A 154 10.94 -13.79 -13.80
N VAL A 155 10.65 -13.17 -12.64
CA VAL A 155 9.67 -13.69 -11.67
C VAL A 155 8.52 -12.72 -11.40
N SER A 156 8.66 -11.46 -11.80
CA SER A 156 7.64 -10.43 -11.62
C SER A 156 7.24 -9.81 -12.96
N TYR A 157 5.95 -9.91 -13.29
CA TYR A 157 5.42 -9.31 -14.51
C TYR A 157 4.83 -7.93 -14.22
N LYS A 158 5.50 -6.88 -14.72
CA LYS A 158 5.04 -5.47 -14.66
C LYS A 158 4.69 -4.93 -13.26
N GLY A 159 5.24 -5.50 -12.21
CA GLY A 159 5.01 -5.04 -10.83
C GLY A 159 6.29 -5.02 -10.02
N VAL A 160 6.29 -4.27 -8.92
CA VAL A 160 7.37 -4.34 -7.94
C VAL A 160 7.20 -5.64 -7.15
N PRO A 161 8.19 -6.55 -7.17
CA PRO A 161 8.12 -7.79 -6.39
C PRO A 161 8.14 -7.47 -4.90
N ASP A 162 7.34 -8.18 -4.12
CA ASP A 162 7.37 -8.14 -2.67
C ASP A 162 7.73 -9.52 -2.09
N ILE A 163 8.48 -9.51 -1.00
CA ILE A 163 8.76 -10.71 -0.22
C ILE A 163 7.88 -10.67 1.02
N ARG A 164 6.95 -11.61 1.13
CA ARG A 164 6.09 -11.73 2.29
C ARG A 164 6.66 -12.74 3.27
N ILE A 165 7.03 -12.27 4.47
CA ILE A 165 7.52 -13.10 5.55
C ILE A 165 6.39 -13.29 6.56
N ILE A 166 6.01 -14.54 6.84
CA ILE A 166 5.08 -14.89 7.90
C ILE A 166 5.90 -15.39 9.08
N ALA A 167 5.90 -14.63 10.18
CA ALA A 167 6.58 -14.98 11.42
C ALA A 167 5.55 -15.31 12.49
N PRO A 168 5.13 -16.58 12.65
CA PRO A 168 4.25 -16.97 13.75
C PRO A 168 5.09 -17.09 15.03
N GLY A 169 4.69 -16.39 16.08
CA GLY A 169 5.32 -16.47 17.40
C GLY A 169 5.88 -15.14 17.89
N ARG A 170 6.51 -15.15 19.04
CA ARG A 170 6.94 -13.96 19.79
C ARG A 170 7.72 -13.02 18.88
N VAL A 171 7.10 -11.90 18.55
CA VAL A 171 7.82 -10.74 18.01
C VAL A 171 8.91 -10.42 19.02
N TYR A 172 10.15 -10.34 18.57
CA TYR A 172 11.26 -9.89 19.40
C TYR A 172 10.83 -8.56 20.04
N ARG A 173 10.77 -8.53 21.39
CA ARG A 173 10.79 -7.26 22.09
C ARG A 173 12.16 -6.67 21.76
N VAL A 174 12.18 -5.59 21.05
CA VAL A 174 13.29 -4.66 21.12
C VAL A 174 13.13 -4.04 22.50
N ASP A 175 13.87 -4.55 23.46
CA ASP A 175 13.98 -3.91 24.75
C ASP A 175 14.63 -2.56 24.49
N SER A 176 13.86 -1.51 24.69
CA SER A 176 14.39 -0.14 24.73
C SER A 176 15.06 0.02 26.10
N ASP A 177 16.38 -0.08 26.10
CA ASP A 177 17.19 0.49 27.17
C ASP A 177 17.06 2.02 27.18
#